data_6deb6be1eb282983091283b823b01e02
#
_entry.id   6deb6be1eb282983091283b823b01e02
#
_cell.length_a   1.000
_cell.length_b   1.000
_cell.length_c   1.000
_cell.angle_alpha   90.00
_cell.angle_beta   90.00
_cell.angle_gamma   90.00
#
_symmetry.space_group_name_H-M   'P 1'
#
loop_
_entity.id
_entity.type
_entity.pdbx_description
1 polymer ?
#
loop_
_entity_poly.entity_id
_entity_poly.type
_entity_poly.pdbx_seq_one_letter_code
_entity_poly.pdbx_strand_id
1 'polypeptide(L)'
;MIIDNVKVYTESGEFVLGGIITQGDTITAVYTEKEKEVTFKKMNMTADSSMQKEKLIENVIDGKGAYAIPGLIDLHFHGCMGDDFCDGDKEAIRRIAEYEASVGVTAIAPATMTLPVEELERILKTAAEYKKECENINQIETKNDKKRDRKSTRLNS
;
A
#
# COMPACT_ATOMS: atom_id res chain seq x y z
N MET A 1 -6.49 -10.41 1.63
CA MET A 1 -5.36 -10.96 0.85
C MET A 1 -4.36 -11.59 1.81
N ILE A 2 -3.74 -12.68 1.40
CA ILE A 2 -2.65 -13.32 2.15
C ILE A 2 -1.39 -13.28 1.27
N ILE A 3 -0.28 -12.83 1.83
CA ILE A 3 1.04 -12.95 1.21
C ILE A 3 1.78 -14.00 2.03
N ASP A 4 1.92 -15.20 1.48
CA ASP A 4 2.52 -16.36 2.14
C ASP A 4 3.93 -16.62 1.63
N ASN A 5 4.71 -17.47 2.31
CA ASN A 5 6.06 -17.86 1.90
C ASN A 5 6.98 -16.63 1.68
N VAL A 6 6.96 -15.69 2.63
CA VAL A 6 7.87 -14.53 2.68
C VAL A 6 8.67 -14.56 3.96
N LYS A 7 9.85 -13.95 3.93
CA LYS A 7 10.65 -13.71 5.13
C LYS A 7 10.17 -12.42 5.78
N VAL A 8 9.43 -12.55 6.88
CA VAL A 8 8.91 -11.43 7.66
C VAL A 8 9.91 -11.02 8.74
N TYR A 9 9.99 -9.71 9.00
CA TYR A 9 10.82 -9.18 10.08
C TYR A 9 10.09 -9.33 11.41
N THR A 10 10.77 -9.94 12.38
CA THR A 10 10.21 -10.21 13.72
C THR A 10 10.65 -9.19 14.76
N GLU A 11 9.98 -9.16 15.90
CA GLU A 11 10.36 -8.32 17.05
C GLU A 11 11.76 -8.65 17.59
N SER A 12 12.25 -9.88 17.37
CA SER A 12 13.63 -10.25 17.72
C SER A 12 14.69 -9.68 16.80
N GLY A 13 14.32 -8.96 15.75
CA GLY A 13 15.26 -8.36 14.80
C GLY A 13 15.75 -9.32 13.72
N GLU A 14 15.05 -10.43 13.50
CA GLU A 14 15.42 -11.46 12.53
C GLU A 14 14.36 -11.59 11.43
N PHE A 15 14.81 -11.99 10.24
CA PHE A 15 13.92 -12.40 9.17
C PHE A 15 13.64 -13.91 9.27
N VAL A 16 12.38 -14.27 9.41
CA VAL A 16 11.94 -15.67 9.47
C VAL A 16 10.86 -15.94 8.43
N LEU A 17 10.80 -17.17 7.95
CA LEU A 17 9.76 -17.57 6.99
C LEU A 17 8.38 -17.50 7.64
N GLY A 18 7.42 -16.96 6.91
CA GLY A 18 6.07 -16.73 7.38
C GLY A 18 5.20 -16.06 6.34
N GLY A 19 4.32 -15.17 6.77
CA GLY A 19 3.43 -14.44 5.88
C GLY A 19 2.75 -13.24 6.52
N ILE A 20 2.00 -12.53 5.69
CA ILE A 20 1.28 -11.31 6.03
C ILE A 20 -0.17 -11.46 5.59
N ILE A 21 -1.10 -11.03 6.42
CA ILE A 21 -2.52 -11.01 6.12
C ILE A 21 -2.99 -9.56 6.12
N THR A 22 -3.66 -9.16 5.04
CA THR A 22 -4.23 -7.82 4.91
C THR A 22 -5.75 -7.89 4.76
N GLN A 23 -6.41 -6.86 5.28
CA GLN A 23 -7.83 -6.61 5.05
C GLN A 23 -8.00 -5.18 4.56
N GLY A 24 -8.35 -5.03 3.28
CA GLY A 24 -8.29 -3.72 2.63
C GLY A 24 -6.85 -3.19 2.60
N ASP A 25 -6.65 -2.01 3.12
CA ASP A 25 -5.39 -1.27 3.22
C ASP A 25 -4.62 -1.51 4.53
N THR A 26 -5.10 -2.42 5.38
CA THR A 26 -4.55 -2.65 6.71
C THR A 26 -3.94 -4.03 6.84
N ILE A 27 -2.74 -4.12 7.45
CA ILE A 27 -2.14 -5.39 7.87
C ILE A 27 -2.86 -5.83 9.14
N THR A 28 -3.53 -6.99 9.09
CA THR A 28 -4.29 -7.55 10.23
C THR A 28 -3.51 -8.60 11.00
N ALA A 29 -2.55 -9.25 10.36
CA ALA A 29 -1.64 -10.17 11.03
C ALA A 29 -0.32 -10.31 10.25
N VAL A 30 0.75 -10.53 11.00
CA VAL A 30 2.02 -11.07 10.53
C VAL A 30 2.24 -12.35 11.30
N TYR A 31 2.67 -13.41 10.64
CA TYR A 31 2.88 -14.72 11.28
C TYR A 31 4.18 -15.36 10.78
N THR A 32 4.82 -16.12 11.66
CA THR A 32 5.89 -17.03 11.30
C THR A 32 5.30 -18.38 10.89
N GLU A 33 6.08 -19.21 10.21
CA GLU A 33 5.62 -20.56 9.81
C GLU A 33 5.13 -21.38 11.02
N LYS A 34 5.74 -21.20 12.19
CA LYS A 34 5.32 -21.87 13.44
C LYS A 34 3.97 -21.39 13.96
N GLU A 35 3.60 -20.15 13.66
CA GLU A 35 2.36 -19.50 14.12
C GLU A 35 1.22 -19.59 13.11
N LYS A 36 1.51 -20.06 11.90
CA LYS A 36 0.57 -20.12 10.77
C LYS A 36 -0.76 -20.73 11.14
N GLU A 37 -0.75 -21.97 11.65
CA GLU A 37 -1.98 -22.69 12.01
C GLU A 37 -2.80 -21.97 13.08
N VAL A 38 -2.13 -21.41 14.10
CA VAL A 38 -2.81 -20.69 15.19
C VAL A 38 -3.43 -19.41 14.67
N THR A 39 -2.71 -18.67 13.82
CA THR A 39 -3.19 -17.43 13.21
C THR A 39 -4.41 -17.67 12.33
N PHE A 40 -4.35 -18.69 11.48
CA PHE A 40 -5.48 -19.08 10.61
C PHE A 40 -6.70 -19.59 11.41
N LYS A 41 -6.47 -20.33 12.49
CA LYS A 41 -7.56 -20.74 13.40
C LYS A 41 -8.24 -19.55 14.06
N LYS A 42 -7.48 -18.58 14.55
CA LYS A 42 -8.02 -17.35 15.14
C LYS A 42 -8.86 -16.56 14.13
N MET A 43 -8.37 -16.39 12.90
CA MET A 43 -9.11 -15.70 11.84
C MET A 43 -10.39 -16.44 11.46
N ASN A 44 -10.35 -17.77 11.38
CA ASN A 44 -11.52 -18.57 11.09
C ASN A 44 -12.58 -18.50 12.20
N MET A 45 -12.20 -18.27 13.45
CA MET A 45 -13.15 -18.08 14.57
C MET A 45 -13.78 -16.67 14.58
N THR A 46 -13.14 -15.69 13.97
CA THR A 46 -13.63 -14.29 13.87
C THR A 46 -14.39 -14.01 12.57
N ALA A 47 -14.34 -14.93 11.59
CA ALA A 47 -15.04 -14.79 10.32
C ALA A 47 -16.50 -15.25 10.45
N ASP A 48 -17.43 -14.34 10.40
CA ASP A 48 -18.89 -14.55 10.59
C ASP A 48 -19.58 -15.32 9.45
N SER A 49 -18.90 -15.68 8.36
CA SER A 49 -19.49 -16.44 7.27
C SER A 49 -18.51 -17.31 6.48
N SER A 50 -19.03 -18.43 5.95
CA SER A 50 -18.29 -19.33 5.04
C SER A 50 -17.77 -18.61 3.78
N MET A 51 -18.48 -17.59 3.28
CA MET A 51 -18.10 -16.78 2.12
C MET A 51 -16.86 -15.92 2.38
N GLN A 52 -16.62 -15.45 3.62
CA GLN A 52 -15.40 -14.69 3.94
C GLN A 52 -14.17 -15.61 4.00
N LYS A 53 -14.35 -16.88 4.35
CA LYS A 53 -13.28 -17.89 4.35
C LYS A 53 -12.82 -18.23 2.93
N GLU A 54 -13.76 -18.42 1.99
CA GLU A 54 -13.44 -18.69 0.59
C GLU A 54 -12.73 -17.51 -0.06
N LYS A 55 -13.17 -16.27 0.19
CA LYS A 55 -12.58 -15.05 -0.36
C LYS A 55 -11.16 -14.77 0.15
N LEU A 56 -10.80 -15.22 1.35
CA LEU A 56 -9.44 -15.12 1.89
C LEU A 56 -8.48 -16.11 1.24
N ILE A 57 -8.96 -17.30 0.87
CA ILE A 57 -8.17 -18.36 0.23
C ILE A 57 -7.96 -18.06 -1.26
N GLU A 58 -8.90 -17.39 -1.93
CA GLU A 58 -8.80 -17.03 -3.35
C GLU A 58 -7.72 -15.97 -3.66
N ASN A 59 -7.26 -15.20 -2.66
CA ASN A 59 -6.27 -14.14 -2.83
C ASN A 59 -4.99 -14.42 -2.03
N VAL A 60 -4.32 -15.55 -2.34
CA VAL A 60 -3.01 -15.87 -1.78
C VAL A 60 -1.93 -15.57 -2.82
N ILE A 61 -0.96 -14.76 -2.42
CA ILE A 61 0.25 -14.47 -3.19
C ILE A 61 1.39 -15.29 -2.58
N ASP A 62 2.02 -16.15 -3.37
CA ASP A 62 3.24 -16.84 -2.98
C ASP A 62 4.44 -15.89 -3.16
N GLY A 63 5.05 -15.51 -2.05
CA GLY A 63 6.23 -14.64 -2.05
C GLY A 63 7.55 -15.34 -2.38
N LYS A 64 7.54 -16.65 -2.60
CA LYS A 64 8.70 -17.46 -3.05
C LYS A 64 9.98 -17.25 -2.20
N GLY A 65 9.80 -17.05 -0.91
CA GLY A 65 10.92 -16.81 0.02
C GLY A 65 11.54 -15.41 -0.06
N ALA A 66 10.91 -14.47 -0.76
CA ALA A 66 11.33 -13.07 -0.80
C ALA A 66 11.23 -12.42 0.59
N TYR A 67 11.95 -11.32 0.77
CA TYR A 67 11.87 -10.52 2.00
C TYR A 67 10.64 -9.61 1.94
N ALA A 68 9.84 -9.63 3.00
CA ALA A 68 8.77 -8.67 3.21
C ALA A 68 9.28 -7.58 4.15
N ILE A 69 9.39 -6.38 3.63
CA ILE A 69 9.84 -5.19 4.36
C ILE A 69 8.77 -4.10 4.24
N PRO A 70 8.73 -3.13 5.17
CA PRO A 70 7.96 -1.90 4.95
C PRO A 70 8.39 -1.23 3.64
N GLY A 71 7.45 -0.57 2.97
CA GLY A 71 7.78 0.24 1.82
C GLY A 71 8.85 1.29 2.16
N LEU A 72 9.75 1.54 1.22
CA LEU A 72 10.80 2.52 1.40
C LEU A 72 10.23 3.94 1.43
N ILE A 73 10.93 4.84 2.08
CA ILE A 73 10.57 6.26 2.14
C ILE A 73 11.76 7.06 1.60
N ASP A 74 11.57 7.78 0.50
CA ASP A 74 12.57 8.72 0.02
C ASP A 74 12.34 10.09 0.67
N LEU A 75 13.28 10.48 1.51
CA LEU A 75 13.18 11.70 2.32
C LEU A 75 13.74 12.95 1.61
N HIS A 76 14.45 12.77 0.51
CA HIS A 76 15.05 13.90 -0.20
C HIS A 76 15.49 13.51 -1.60
N PHE A 77 14.80 14.00 -2.60
CA PHE A 77 15.18 13.89 -4.01
C PHE A 77 14.58 15.09 -4.78
N HIS A 78 15.04 15.32 -6.00
CA HIS A 78 14.57 16.43 -6.83
C HIS A 78 13.70 15.98 -8.00
N GLY A 79 13.93 14.79 -8.49
CA GLY A 79 13.18 14.19 -9.60
C GLY A 79 13.85 12.94 -10.14
N CYS A 80 13.22 12.32 -11.12
CA CYS A 80 13.71 11.12 -11.79
C CYS A 80 13.10 11.00 -13.20
N MET A 81 13.64 10.10 -14.02
CA MET A 81 13.12 9.80 -15.36
C MET A 81 13.04 11.00 -16.32
N GLY A 82 13.81 12.05 -16.08
CA GLY A 82 13.83 13.27 -16.88
C GLY A 82 12.83 14.33 -16.44
N ASP A 83 12.08 14.07 -15.39
CA ASP A 83 11.18 15.03 -14.73
C ASP A 83 11.83 15.58 -13.45
N ASP A 84 11.57 16.84 -13.13
CA ASP A 84 11.98 17.50 -11.89
C ASP A 84 10.75 17.99 -11.12
N PHE A 85 10.80 17.89 -9.80
CA PHE A 85 9.72 18.40 -8.94
C PHE A 85 9.51 19.91 -9.13
N CYS A 86 10.58 20.63 -9.48
CA CYS A 86 10.54 22.06 -9.77
C CYS A 86 9.85 22.39 -11.11
N ASP A 87 9.58 21.45 -11.98
CA ASP A 87 8.76 21.69 -13.19
C ASP A 87 7.37 22.20 -12.81
N GLY A 88 6.88 21.83 -11.62
CA GLY A 88 5.59 22.26 -11.11
C GLY A 88 4.44 21.85 -12.01
N ASP A 89 4.56 20.64 -12.59
CA ASP A 89 3.58 20.01 -13.46
C ASP A 89 3.03 18.72 -12.81
N LYS A 90 1.71 18.54 -12.81
CA LYS A 90 1.08 17.37 -12.20
C LYS A 90 1.47 16.06 -12.87
N GLU A 91 1.63 16.07 -14.19
CA GLU A 91 2.01 14.86 -14.94
C GLU A 91 3.47 14.47 -14.66
N ALA A 92 4.37 15.42 -14.47
CA ALA A 92 5.73 15.18 -14.03
C ALA A 92 5.72 14.54 -12.63
N ILE A 93 4.99 15.11 -11.68
CA ILE A 93 4.83 14.55 -10.33
C ILE A 93 4.26 13.13 -10.37
N ARG A 94 3.27 12.86 -11.23
CA ARG A 94 2.70 11.53 -11.41
C ARG A 94 3.71 10.52 -11.91
N ARG A 95 4.48 10.84 -12.96
CA ARG A 95 5.52 9.93 -13.50
C ARG A 95 6.61 9.65 -12.49
N ILE A 96 7.04 10.66 -11.72
CA ILE A 96 7.98 10.50 -10.61
C ILE A 96 7.39 9.52 -9.58
N ALA A 97 6.17 9.73 -9.12
CA ALA A 97 5.54 8.90 -8.11
C ALA A 97 5.34 7.43 -8.58
N GLU A 98 4.96 7.22 -9.84
CA GLU A 98 4.83 5.89 -10.44
C GLU A 98 6.18 5.17 -10.54
N TYR A 99 7.24 5.88 -10.91
CA TYR A 99 8.58 5.29 -10.94
C TYR A 99 9.05 4.90 -9.53
N GLU A 100 8.93 5.80 -8.56
CA GLU A 100 9.30 5.54 -7.16
C GLU A 100 8.53 4.34 -6.60
N ALA A 101 7.22 4.25 -6.86
CA ALA A 101 6.41 3.09 -6.48
C ALA A 101 6.90 1.79 -7.13
N SER A 102 7.33 1.85 -8.39
CA SER A 102 7.83 0.69 -9.14
C SER A 102 9.11 0.08 -8.56
N VAL A 103 9.89 0.87 -7.83
CA VAL A 103 11.13 0.44 -7.16
C VAL A 103 10.96 0.22 -5.65
N GLY A 104 9.72 0.25 -5.16
CA GLY A 104 9.38 -0.07 -3.78
C GLY A 104 9.34 1.11 -2.80
N VAL A 105 9.45 2.33 -3.30
CA VAL A 105 9.26 3.56 -2.50
C VAL A 105 7.77 3.86 -2.40
N THR A 106 7.24 3.88 -1.19
CA THR A 106 5.80 4.05 -0.91
C THR A 106 5.45 5.44 -0.37
N ALA A 107 6.45 6.22 -0.01
CA ALA A 107 6.28 7.62 0.40
C ALA A 107 7.48 8.45 -0.06
N ILE A 108 7.21 9.67 -0.52
CA ILE A 108 8.22 10.57 -1.05
C ILE A 108 8.11 11.95 -0.40
N ALA A 109 9.26 12.57 -0.17
CA ALA A 109 9.38 13.96 0.26
C ALA A 109 10.27 14.71 -0.73
N PRO A 110 9.74 15.13 -1.91
CA PRO A 110 10.52 15.82 -2.91
C PRO A 110 10.96 17.20 -2.43
N ALA A 111 12.19 17.58 -2.80
CA ALA A 111 12.78 18.86 -2.46
C ALA A 111 12.80 19.78 -3.68
N THR A 112 12.56 21.07 -3.44
CA THR A 112 12.75 22.10 -4.46
C THR A 112 14.20 22.58 -4.48
N MET A 113 14.62 23.12 -5.61
CA MET A 113 15.82 23.94 -5.70
C MET A 113 15.56 25.32 -5.07
N THR A 114 16.60 26.12 -4.90
CA THR A 114 16.47 27.52 -4.54
C THR A 114 15.95 28.30 -5.74
N LEU A 115 14.70 28.74 -5.65
CA LEU A 115 13.95 29.42 -6.70
C LEU A 115 13.29 30.71 -6.14
N PRO A 116 12.86 31.63 -6.99
CA PRO A 116 12.02 32.74 -6.57
C PRO A 116 10.77 32.31 -5.85
N VAL A 117 10.29 33.11 -4.89
CA VAL A 117 9.16 32.77 -4.02
C VAL A 117 7.90 32.41 -4.84
N GLU A 118 7.63 33.19 -5.89
CA GLU A 118 6.44 32.98 -6.74
C GLU A 118 6.48 31.64 -7.47
N GLU A 119 7.68 31.17 -7.87
CA GLU A 119 7.84 29.85 -8.46
C GLU A 119 7.67 28.74 -7.42
N LEU A 120 8.23 28.90 -6.24
CA LEU A 120 8.05 27.94 -5.14
C LEU A 120 6.57 27.79 -4.75
N GLU A 121 5.85 28.92 -4.66
CA GLU A 121 4.40 28.89 -4.37
C GLU A 121 3.62 28.12 -5.45
N ARG A 122 3.95 28.31 -6.73
CA ARG A 122 3.33 27.60 -7.85
C ARG A 122 3.58 26.09 -7.75
N ILE A 123 4.84 25.69 -7.55
CA ILE A 123 5.26 24.29 -7.46
C ILE A 123 4.54 23.60 -6.29
N LEU A 124 4.60 24.19 -5.10
CA LEU A 124 3.99 23.62 -3.89
C LEU A 124 2.47 23.57 -4.00
N LYS A 125 1.83 24.55 -4.64
CA LYS A 125 0.39 24.52 -4.90
C LYS A 125 0.02 23.34 -5.82
N THR A 126 0.76 23.13 -6.91
CA THR A 126 0.53 22.01 -7.84
C THR A 126 0.69 20.66 -7.12
N ALA A 127 1.72 20.52 -6.29
CA ALA A 127 1.94 19.31 -5.52
C ALA A 127 0.82 19.05 -4.50
N ALA A 128 0.34 20.08 -3.81
CA ALA A 128 -0.77 19.96 -2.86
C ALA A 128 -2.08 19.57 -3.57
N GLU A 129 -2.34 20.11 -4.76
CA GLU A 129 -3.49 19.73 -5.58
C GLU A 129 -3.39 18.26 -6.03
N TYR A 130 -2.24 17.81 -6.52
CA TYR A 130 -2.00 16.42 -6.90
C TYR A 130 -2.24 15.46 -5.72
N LYS A 131 -1.65 15.76 -4.57
CA LYS A 131 -1.85 14.97 -3.35
C LYS A 131 -3.34 14.84 -2.99
N LYS A 132 -4.09 15.93 -3.04
CA LYS A 132 -5.53 15.94 -2.76
C LYS A 132 -6.32 15.11 -3.75
N GLU A 133 -5.97 15.12 -5.03
CA GLU A 133 -6.58 14.28 -6.06
C GLU A 133 -6.37 12.79 -5.77
N CYS A 134 -5.13 12.38 -5.42
CA CYS A 134 -4.82 11.00 -5.03
C CYS A 134 -5.61 10.56 -3.79
N GLU A 135 -5.71 11.39 -2.77
CA GLU A 135 -6.50 11.10 -1.55
C GLU A 135 -7.99 10.90 -1.87
N ASN A 136 -8.55 11.70 -2.78
CA ASN A 136 -9.93 11.56 -3.23
C ASN A 136 -10.19 10.26 -3.99
N ILE A 137 -9.27 9.85 -4.88
CA ILE A 137 -9.36 8.59 -5.63
C ILE A 137 -9.38 7.42 -4.65
N ASN A 138 -8.46 7.36 -3.70
CA ASN A 138 -8.40 6.31 -2.68
C ASN A 138 -9.68 6.24 -1.84
N GLN A 139 -10.28 7.39 -1.49
CA GLN A 139 -11.57 7.42 -0.76
C GLN A 139 -12.74 6.89 -1.59
N ILE A 140 -12.76 7.12 -2.90
CA ILE A 140 -13.80 6.64 -3.81
C ILE A 140 -13.69 5.13 -3.98
N GLU A 141 -12.50 4.60 -4.18
CA GLU A 141 -12.24 3.16 -4.29
C GLU A 141 -12.65 2.41 -3.02
N THR A 142 -12.23 2.89 -1.86
CA THR A 142 -12.61 2.33 -0.56
C THR A 142 -14.13 2.34 -0.34
N LYS A 143 -14.83 3.39 -0.77
CA LYS A 143 -16.30 3.47 -0.69
C LYS A 143 -16.97 2.51 -1.66
N ASN A 144 -16.42 2.31 -2.85
CA ASN A 144 -16.96 1.39 -3.85
C ASN A 144 -16.79 -0.06 -3.42
N ASP A 145 -15.67 -0.43 -2.83
CA ASP A 145 -15.46 -1.76 -2.27
C ASP A 145 -16.44 -2.07 -1.13
N LYS A 146 -16.63 -1.13 -0.20
CA LYS A 146 -17.66 -1.26 0.85
C LYS A 146 -19.10 -1.36 0.30
N LYS A 147 -19.40 -0.75 -0.86
CA LYS A 147 -20.71 -0.91 -1.52
C LYS A 147 -20.85 -2.24 -2.25
N ARG A 148 -19.79 -2.76 -2.85
CA ARG A 148 -19.76 -4.10 -3.46
C ARG A 148 -20.04 -5.19 -2.41
N ASP A 149 -19.40 -5.12 -1.26
CA ASP A 149 -19.61 -6.07 -0.15
C ASP A 149 -21.05 -6.03 0.38
N ARG A 150 -21.67 -4.82 0.50
CA ARG A 150 -23.07 -4.70 0.92
C ARG A 150 -24.08 -5.18 -0.11
N LYS A 151 -23.78 -5.12 -1.41
CA LYS A 151 -24.67 -5.66 -2.45
C LYS A 151 -24.61 -7.17 -2.55
N SER A 152 -23.45 -7.78 -2.35
CA SER A 152 -23.31 -9.24 -2.33
C SER A 152 -24.07 -9.88 -1.15
N THR A 153 -24.17 -9.17 -0.01
CA THR A 153 -24.92 -9.62 1.17
C THR A 153 -26.44 -9.50 1.03
N ARG A 154 -26.95 -8.65 0.10
CA ARG A 154 -28.40 -8.46 -0.11
C ARG A 154 -29.02 -9.35 -1.21
N LEU A 155 -28.22 -10.04 -2.00
CA LEU A 155 -28.70 -10.93 -3.05
C LEU A 155 -28.91 -12.39 -2.60
N ASN A 156 -28.64 -12.71 -1.33
CA ASN A 156 -28.78 -14.02 -0.73
C ASN A 156 -29.80 -14.08 0.44
N SER A 157 -30.78 -13.17 0.43
CA SER A 157 -31.93 -13.20 1.37
C SER A 157 -33.27 -13.32 0.64
#